data_8d8927581476274e3ca201d38c3bc159
#
_entry.id   8d8927581476274e3ca201d38c3bc159
#
_cell.length_a   1.000
_cell.length_b   1.000
_cell.length_c   1.000
_cell.angle_alpha   90.00
_cell.angle_beta   90.00
_cell.angle_gamma   90.00
#
_symmetry.space_group_name_H-M   'P 1'
#
loop_
_entity.id
_entity.type
_entity.pdbx_description
1 polymer ?
#
loop_
_entity_poly.entity_id
_entity_poly.type
_entity_poly.pdbx_seq_one_letter_code
_entity_poly.pdbx_strand_id
1 'polypeptide(L)'
;MSEAQGAVIGINLGNTYGSIACINQHGRADVIANESGERQIATRIAFNGDQVYHGNEATPQLVRNAMNVIDNFVNLVGRDFDSLLDEEKARKSAPVLNKDNVPAFEVESHGEKKVLTAHDVLVRYISVLYGAAKDFMSGVPIVGAVLSTPTWYTDAQNAAVFQAAQDAGLSVLQLVPASAAVLAAYGLTTPTANGGLPVHPDGDQGVPYPADKVLDRNVVVVDFGGTSLDVTVYAARAGLYTQLAYTHNKTVGGRALDDVLVQHFAKEFAKKTKINIGEQDARAWAKLRNEAEVTKRALSASNSAQCSVESLAEGVDFSGSVNRMRLNLLAAAVYQTAIANVKEAIEQAGLEPCQVDEVILAGGASRLAGLAEQLSMLFPEDGNTHITYSIDSDQVIARGCAVYAQSLVHLPKDSVEREFVHSLPREKEANAKQLEVPATRRPIGLVLDDPQDERMAKQVVDGQLFVTLVAENTVVPARRVVRVPVARGAEASLLRFAEGTPKVRVDYVKEEPLDDEEEEELEPIEVRTAYVCPDARLAELRVPHDASAQTIAVQVIIDDHGRVTIEARVDDSAEVAAQVTLGA
;
A
#
# COMPACT_ATOMS: atom_id res chain seq x y z
N MET A 1 -31.82 15.63 20.90
CA MET A 1 -30.65 15.17 21.67
C MET A 1 -29.70 14.53 20.66
N SER A 2 -28.57 15.16 20.37
CA SER A 2 -27.55 14.58 19.51
C SER A 2 -27.09 13.29 20.15
N GLU A 3 -27.22 12.15 19.45
CA GLU A 3 -26.54 10.93 19.84
C GLU A 3 -25.06 11.28 20.05
N ALA A 4 -24.52 10.93 21.20
CA ALA A 4 -23.11 11.12 21.47
C ALA A 4 -22.35 10.35 20.37
N GLN A 5 -21.85 11.07 19.38
CA GLN A 5 -21.00 10.52 18.35
C GLN A 5 -19.71 10.07 19.04
N GLY A 6 -19.54 8.75 19.22
CA GLY A 6 -18.30 8.17 19.70
C GLY A 6 -17.22 8.28 18.61
N ALA A 7 -15.97 8.14 19.03
CA ALA A 7 -14.84 8.10 18.11
C ALA A 7 -14.73 6.73 17.44
N VAL A 8 -14.13 6.70 16.25
CA VAL A 8 -13.68 5.48 15.58
C VAL A 8 -12.17 5.45 15.49
N ILE A 9 -11.60 4.25 15.45
CA ILE A 9 -10.15 4.06 15.33
C ILE A 9 -9.81 3.16 14.16
N GLY A 10 -8.62 3.36 13.61
CA GLY A 10 -7.98 2.47 12.66
C GLY A 10 -6.81 1.77 13.33
N ILE A 11 -6.66 0.47 13.11
CA ILE A 11 -5.57 -0.34 13.66
C ILE A 11 -4.81 -1.01 12.53
N ASN A 12 -3.52 -0.77 12.45
CA ASN A 12 -2.60 -1.59 11.66
C ASN A 12 -2.09 -2.75 12.53
N LEU A 13 -2.44 -3.98 12.17
CA LEU A 13 -1.96 -5.21 12.80
C LEU A 13 -0.73 -5.76 12.07
N GLY A 14 0.41 -5.09 12.23
CA GLY A 14 1.65 -5.59 11.65
C GLY A 14 2.28 -6.73 12.46
N ASN A 15 2.98 -7.63 11.78
CA ASN A 15 3.65 -8.77 12.44
C ASN A 15 4.86 -8.37 13.31
N THR A 16 5.44 -7.18 13.07
CA THR A 16 6.59 -6.65 13.85
C THR A 16 6.19 -5.47 14.72
N TYR A 17 5.37 -4.58 14.20
CA TYR A 17 4.83 -3.40 14.87
C TYR A 17 3.38 -3.20 14.50
N GLY A 18 2.56 -2.81 15.46
CA GLY A 18 1.22 -2.31 15.23
C GLY A 18 1.16 -0.80 15.49
N SER A 19 0.16 -0.16 14.93
CA SER A 19 -0.11 1.27 15.14
C SER A 19 -1.61 1.54 15.15
N ILE A 20 -2.00 2.62 15.80
CA ILE A 20 -3.40 3.02 15.98
C ILE A 20 -3.53 4.45 15.47
N ALA A 21 -4.62 4.73 14.76
CA ALA A 21 -4.95 6.08 14.33
C ALA A 21 -6.40 6.43 14.68
N CYS A 22 -6.66 7.70 14.82
CA CYS A 22 -8.01 8.25 14.98
C CYS A 22 -8.18 9.49 14.11
N ILE A 23 -9.41 9.92 13.94
CA ILE A 23 -9.69 11.20 13.28
C ILE A 23 -9.62 12.31 14.34
N ASN A 24 -8.75 13.27 14.10
CA ASN A 24 -8.58 14.43 14.97
C ASN A 24 -9.70 15.48 14.79
N GLN A 25 -9.67 16.53 15.62
CA GLN A 25 -10.66 17.64 15.56
C GLN A 25 -10.67 18.42 14.22
N HIS A 26 -9.65 18.26 13.39
CA HIS A 26 -9.54 18.88 12.07
C HIS A 26 -10.02 17.96 10.93
N GLY A 27 -10.57 16.78 11.26
CA GLY A 27 -11.01 15.79 10.29
C GLY A 27 -9.89 14.97 9.64
N ARG A 28 -8.66 15.04 10.16
CA ARG A 28 -7.50 14.31 9.64
C ARG A 28 -7.23 13.06 10.47
N ALA A 29 -6.78 12.01 9.81
CA ALA A 29 -6.34 10.80 10.48
C ALA A 29 -4.91 10.96 11.02
N ASP A 30 -4.74 10.84 12.33
CA ASP A 30 -3.45 10.91 13.01
C ASP A 30 -3.18 9.67 13.83
N VAL A 31 -1.91 9.23 13.84
CA VAL A 31 -1.50 8.08 14.65
C VAL A 31 -1.36 8.47 16.11
N ILE A 32 -1.98 7.69 16.96
CA ILE A 32 -1.97 7.82 18.41
C ILE A 32 -0.60 7.34 18.95
N ALA A 33 0.00 8.10 19.84
CA ALA A 33 1.11 7.66 20.64
C ALA A 33 0.61 6.98 21.93
N ASN A 34 1.32 5.93 22.38
CA ASN A 34 1.08 5.32 23.69
C ASN A 34 1.61 6.25 24.82
N GLU A 35 1.47 5.84 26.08
CA GLU A 35 1.94 6.62 27.24
C GLU A 35 3.43 6.94 27.20
N SER A 36 4.23 6.08 26.56
CA SER A 36 5.68 6.28 26.37
C SER A 36 6.02 7.18 25.17
N GLY A 37 5.02 7.74 24.47
CA GLY A 37 5.20 8.60 23.30
C GLY A 37 5.47 7.84 22.00
N GLU A 38 5.31 6.52 21.97
CA GLU A 38 5.62 5.68 20.84
C GLU A 38 4.38 5.49 19.94
N ARG A 39 4.55 5.72 18.65
CA ARG A 39 3.50 5.55 17.62
C ARG A 39 3.51 4.16 16.96
N GLN A 40 4.64 3.46 17.08
CA GLN A 40 4.85 2.09 16.62
C GLN A 40 5.02 1.19 17.84
N ILE A 41 4.02 0.36 18.12
CA ILE A 41 4.00 -0.55 19.28
C ILE A 41 4.50 -1.91 18.79
N ALA A 42 5.61 -2.40 19.34
CA ALA A 42 6.18 -3.68 18.94
C ALA A 42 5.19 -4.83 19.16
N THR A 43 5.05 -5.70 18.19
CA THR A 43 4.21 -6.91 18.28
C THR A 43 4.92 -7.95 19.12
N ARG A 44 4.96 -7.69 20.44
CA ARG A 44 5.80 -8.41 21.39
C ARG A 44 5.20 -8.37 22.78
N ILE A 45 5.24 -9.52 23.46
CA ILE A 45 4.82 -9.67 24.88
C ILE A 45 5.90 -10.47 25.58
N ALA A 46 6.32 -10.03 26.77
CA ALA A 46 7.32 -10.72 27.58
C ALA A 46 6.81 -10.96 28.99
N PHE A 47 7.11 -12.13 29.53
CA PHE A 47 6.77 -12.55 30.89
C PHE A 47 8.05 -12.64 31.71
N ASN A 48 8.08 -12.01 32.90
CA ASN A 48 9.22 -12.04 33.78
C ASN A 48 8.75 -12.04 35.25
N GLY A 49 8.70 -13.19 35.87
CA GLY A 49 8.11 -13.35 37.20
C GLY A 49 6.63 -12.96 37.19
N ASP A 50 6.28 -11.97 38.02
CA ASP A 50 4.92 -11.45 38.15
C ASP A 50 4.59 -10.33 37.17
N GLN A 51 5.58 -9.89 36.39
CA GLN A 51 5.43 -8.76 35.45
C GLN A 51 5.21 -9.26 34.02
N VAL A 52 4.35 -8.54 33.31
CA VAL A 52 4.11 -8.73 31.87
C VAL A 52 4.43 -7.42 31.16
N TYR A 53 5.36 -7.46 30.22
CA TYR A 53 5.75 -6.33 29.41
C TYR A 53 5.12 -6.43 28.03
N HIS A 54 4.66 -5.31 27.48
CA HIS A 54 4.03 -5.24 26.19
C HIS A 54 4.74 -4.26 25.26
N GLY A 55 4.65 -4.51 23.97
CA GLY A 55 5.19 -3.59 22.97
C GLY A 55 6.70 -3.41 23.11
N ASN A 56 7.14 -2.16 23.05
CA ASN A 56 8.56 -1.81 23.06
C ASN A 56 9.23 -2.09 24.41
N GLU A 57 8.50 -2.06 25.51
CA GLU A 57 8.99 -2.42 26.85
C GLU A 57 9.40 -3.91 26.95
N ALA A 58 8.83 -4.76 26.11
CA ALA A 58 9.21 -6.16 26.02
C ALA A 58 10.55 -6.40 25.28
N THR A 59 11.05 -5.42 24.52
CA THR A 59 12.26 -5.55 23.70
C THR A 59 13.53 -5.88 24.50
N PRO A 60 13.81 -5.25 25.65
CA PRO A 60 14.97 -5.60 26.46
C PRO A 60 14.94 -7.06 26.98
N GLN A 61 13.77 -7.66 27.10
CA GLN A 61 13.63 -9.05 27.56
C GLN A 61 14.14 -10.06 26.53
N LEU A 62 14.24 -9.74 25.25
CA LEU A 62 14.89 -10.58 24.23
C LEU A 62 16.36 -10.88 24.56
N VAL A 63 17.03 -9.98 25.29
CA VAL A 63 18.42 -10.16 25.73
C VAL A 63 18.51 -10.91 27.06
N ARG A 64 17.55 -10.67 27.97
CA ARG A 64 17.60 -11.13 29.36
C ARG A 64 16.86 -12.44 29.57
N ASN A 65 15.76 -12.65 28.84
CA ASN A 65 14.80 -13.72 29.08
C ASN A 65 14.07 -14.13 27.78
N ALA A 66 14.83 -14.36 26.71
CA ALA A 66 14.28 -14.57 25.35
C ALA A 66 13.22 -15.67 25.27
N MET A 67 13.36 -16.76 26.05
CA MET A 67 12.44 -17.88 26.02
C MET A 67 11.03 -17.57 26.59
N ASN A 68 10.89 -16.45 27.29
CA ASN A 68 9.62 -15.94 27.79
C ASN A 68 9.14 -14.71 27.02
N VAL A 69 9.67 -14.44 25.83
CA VAL A 69 9.25 -13.38 24.93
C VAL A 69 8.55 -13.99 23.72
N ILE A 70 7.31 -13.60 23.51
CA ILE A 70 6.54 -13.96 22.31
C ILE A 70 6.55 -12.76 21.38
N ASP A 71 7.11 -12.93 20.17
CA ASP A 71 7.18 -11.89 19.14
C ASP A 71 6.74 -12.41 17.78
N ASN A 72 6.36 -11.52 16.85
CA ASN A 72 5.99 -11.86 15.47
C ASN A 72 4.98 -13.01 15.36
N PHE A 73 3.94 -12.98 16.19
CA PHE A 73 2.94 -14.04 16.32
C PHE A 73 1.68 -13.81 15.47
N VAL A 74 1.47 -12.59 14.95
CA VAL A 74 0.22 -12.21 14.24
C VAL A 74 -0.01 -13.11 13.03
N ASN A 75 1.04 -13.40 12.26
CA ASN A 75 0.94 -14.27 11.07
C ASN A 75 0.69 -15.76 11.39
N LEU A 76 0.71 -16.16 12.65
CA LEU A 76 0.42 -17.54 13.07
C LEU A 76 -1.04 -17.76 13.43
N VAL A 77 -1.78 -16.68 13.68
CA VAL A 77 -3.17 -16.74 14.11
C VAL A 77 -4.05 -17.31 12.99
N GLY A 78 -4.93 -18.25 13.33
CA GLY A 78 -5.80 -18.90 12.36
C GLY A 78 -5.13 -19.90 11.41
N ARG A 79 -3.86 -20.28 11.70
CA ARG A 79 -3.14 -21.30 10.94
C ARG A 79 -3.02 -22.60 11.73
N ASP A 80 -2.99 -23.71 11.02
CA ASP A 80 -2.66 -25.00 11.59
C ASP A 80 -1.16 -25.10 11.87
N PHE A 81 -0.79 -25.68 13.02
CA PHE A 81 0.61 -25.87 13.39
C PHE A 81 1.40 -26.67 12.33
N ASP A 82 0.77 -27.68 11.73
CA ASP A 82 1.41 -28.53 10.71
C ASP A 82 1.68 -27.76 9.40
N SER A 83 0.98 -26.65 9.15
CA SER A 83 1.20 -25.76 8.00
C SER A 83 2.40 -24.83 8.16
N LEU A 84 2.97 -24.73 9.35
CA LEU A 84 4.09 -23.82 9.64
C LEU A 84 5.41 -24.39 9.13
N LEU A 85 6.23 -23.51 8.57
CA LEU A 85 7.61 -23.85 8.20
C LEU A 85 8.47 -24.07 9.45
N ASP A 86 9.53 -24.87 9.32
CA ASP A 86 10.44 -25.14 10.44
C ASP A 86 11.10 -23.87 10.98
N GLU A 87 11.38 -22.90 10.11
CA GLU A 87 11.90 -21.58 10.49
C GLU A 87 10.88 -20.75 11.29
N GLU A 88 9.59 -20.91 11.02
CA GLU A 88 8.52 -20.26 11.78
C GLU A 88 8.34 -20.90 13.16
N LYS A 89 8.66 -22.21 13.30
CA LYS A 89 8.63 -22.96 14.56
C LYS A 89 9.86 -22.71 15.42
N ALA A 90 11.05 -22.74 14.81
CA ALA A 90 12.34 -22.58 15.49
C ALA A 90 12.73 -21.11 15.64
N ARG A 91 12.20 -20.45 16.67
CA ARG A 91 12.47 -19.03 16.96
C ARG A 91 13.62 -18.87 17.97
N LYS A 92 14.27 -17.70 17.94
CA LYS A 92 15.24 -17.29 18.96
C LYS A 92 14.60 -16.73 20.24
N SER A 93 13.30 -16.45 20.19
CA SER A 93 12.39 -16.14 21.31
C SER A 93 11.62 -17.41 21.72
N ALA A 94 10.51 -17.30 22.44
CA ALA A 94 9.67 -18.44 22.80
C ALA A 94 9.34 -19.30 21.56
N PRO A 95 9.69 -20.59 21.54
CA PRO A 95 9.42 -21.46 20.40
C PRO A 95 7.93 -21.70 20.22
N VAL A 96 7.51 -21.98 18.99
CA VAL A 96 6.13 -22.34 18.70
C VAL A 96 5.92 -23.81 18.98
N LEU A 97 4.92 -24.11 19.79
CA LEU A 97 4.51 -25.45 20.18
C LEU A 97 3.20 -25.86 19.52
N ASN A 98 3.02 -27.16 19.36
CA ASN A 98 1.75 -27.72 18.90
C ASN A 98 0.80 -27.92 20.10
N LYS A 99 -0.35 -27.26 20.08
CA LYS A 99 -1.46 -27.50 21.00
C LYS A 99 -2.71 -27.84 20.19
N ASP A 100 -2.99 -29.11 20.02
CA ASP A 100 -4.14 -29.59 19.25
C ASP A 100 -4.17 -29.04 17.80
N ASN A 101 -3.03 -29.05 17.14
CA ASN A 101 -2.78 -28.45 15.83
C ASN A 101 -2.89 -26.92 15.76
N VAL A 102 -2.95 -26.24 16.91
CA VAL A 102 -2.95 -24.77 17.01
C VAL A 102 -1.56 -24.28 17.43
N PRO A 103 -0.98 -23.28 16.79
CA PRO A 103 0.26 -22.66 17.22
C PRO A 103 0.12 -22.06 18.62
N ALA A 104 1.03 -22.43 19.52
CA ALA A 104 1.01 -21.99 20.92
C ALA A 104 2.44 -21.72 21.40
N PHE A 105 2.55 -21.09 22.57
CA PHE A 105 3.81 -20.73 23.21
C PHE A 105 3.76 -21.15 24.69
N GLU A 106 4.84 -21.73 25.19
CA GLU A 106 5.02 -21.97 26.61
C GLU A 106 5.84 -20.82 27.19
N VAL A 107 5.32 -20.19 28.23
CA VAL A 107 5.99 -19.13 28.98
C VAL A 107 5.87 -19.39 30.49
N GLU A 108 6.84 -18.92 31.25
CA GLU A 108 6.81 -18.96 32.71
C GLU A 108 6.29 -17.62 33.25
N SER A 109 5.23 -17.66 34.05
CA SER A 109 4.62 -16.49 34.67
C SER A 109 4.15 -16.88 36.08
N HIS A 110 4.50 -16.08 37.10
CA HIS A 110 4.21 -16.37 38.51
C HIS A 110 4.78 -17.70 39.00
N GLY A 111 5.94 -18.12 38.45
CA GLY A 111 6.54 -19.42 38.80
C GLY A 111 5.85 -20.64 38.21
N GLU A 112 4.84 -20.45 37.35
CA GLU A 112 4.11 -21.51 36.66
C GLU A 112 4.29 -21.44 35.16
N LYS A 113 4.37 -22.61 34.53
CA LYS A 113 4.36 -22.72 33.06
C LYS A 113 2.95 -22.54 32.53
N LYS A 114 2.77 -21.63 31.59
CA LYS A 114 1.49 -21.36 30.91
C LYS A 114 1.65 -21.57 29.42
N VAL A 115 0.69 -22.26 28.82
CA VAL A 115 0.62 -22.43 27.37
C VAL A 115 -0.44 -21.48 26.82
N LEU A 116 0.00 -20.52 26.00
CA LEU A 116 -0.84 -19.53 25.34
C LEU A 116 -0.90 -19.82 23.85
N THR A 117 -2.09 -19.94 23.28
CA THR A 117 -2.26 -20.04 21.83
C THR A 117 -1.90 -18.71 21.14
N ALA A 118 -1.61 -18.74 19.85
CA ALA A 118 -1.40 -17.52 19.08
C ALA A 118 -2.61 -16.58 19.15
N HIS A 119 -3.83 -17.14 19.25
CA HIS A 119 -5.06 -16.38 19.49
C HIS A 119 -5.03 -15.68 20.87
N ASP A 120 -4.72 -16.37 21.95
CA ASP A 120 -4.64 -15.78 23.30
C ASP A 120 -3.65 -14.62 23.36
N VAL A 121 -2.52 -14.75 22.63
CA VAL A 121 -1.50 -13.72 22.53
C VAL A 121 -2.00 -12.52 21.74
N LEU A 122 -2.71 -12.74 20.63
CA LEU A 122 -3.31 -11.68 19.83
C LEU A 122 -4.37 -10.90 20.59
N VAL A 123 -5.25 -11.59 21.33
CA VAL A 123 -6.25 -10.93 22.21
C VAL A 123 -5.58 -9.97 23.18
N ARG A 124 -4.50 -10.40 23.85
CA ARG A 124 -3.73 -9.54 24.77
C ARG A 124 -3.12 -8.34 24.05
N TYR A 125 -2.53 -8.55 22.88
CA TYR A 125 -1.92 -7.48 22.12
C TYR A 125 -2.95 -6.45 21.64
N ILE A 126 -4.09 -6.90 21.10
CA ILE A 126 -5.19 -6.00 20.70
C ILE A 126 -5.74 -5.24 21.93
N SER A 127 -5.83 -5.89 23.10
CA SER A 127 -6.26 -5.23 24.34
C SER A 127 -5.31 -4.08 24.74
N VAL A 128 -4.00 -4.25 24.51
CA VAL A 128 -3.00 -3.18 24.75
C VAL A 128 -3.19 -2.02 23.78
N LEU A 129 -3.34 -2.31 22.48
CA LEU A 129 -3.62 -1.28 21.47
C LEU A 129 -4.92 -0.54 21.78
N TYR A 130 -5.96 -1.27 22.13
CA TYR A 130 -7.27 -0.68 22.47
C TYR A 130 -7.22 0.13 23.78
N GLY A 131 -6.44 -0.33 24.77
CA GLY A 131 -6.16 0.40 26.01
C GLY A 131 -5.51 1.77 25.69
N ALA A 132 -4.43 1.76 24.94
CA ALA A 132 -3.73 3.00 24.52
C ALA A 132 -4.67 3.96 23.77
N ALA A 133 -5.57 3.44 22.91
CA ALA A 133 -6.57 4.28 22.26
C ALA A 133 -7.58 4.89 23.25
N LYS A 134 -8.06 4.13 24.23
CA LYS A 134 -8.99 4.63 25.27
C LYS A 134 -8.36 5.72 26.13
N ASP A 135 -7.10 5.54 26.52
CA ASP A 135 -6.37 6.49 27.34
C ASP A 135 -6.15 7.80 26.57
N PHE A 136 -5.76 7.70 25.30
CA PHE A 136 -5.62 8.87 24.42
C PHE A 136 -6.94 9.61 24.24
N MET A 137 -8.05 8.88 24.07
CA MET A 137 -9.38 9.47 23.85
C MET A 137 -9.97 10.12 25.12
N SER A 138 -9.35 9.96 26.28
CA SER A 138 -9.71 10.67 27.53
C SER A 138 -11.21 10.63 27.87
N GLY A 139 -11.83 9.46 27.71
CA GLY A 139 -13.24 9.22 28.07
C GLY A 139 -14.23 9.37 26.92
N VAL A 140 -13.79 9.74 25.71
CA VAL A 140 -14.67 9.64 24.51
C VAL A 140 -14.87 8.15 24.18
N PRO A 141 -16.11 7.67 24.07
CA PRO A 141 -16.37 6.26 23.77
C PRO A 141 -15.90 5.92 22.35
N ILE A 142 -15.20 4.80 22.20
CA ILE A 142 -14.82 4.25 20.90
C ILE A 142 -15.96 3.34 20.45
N VAL A 143 -16.65 3.74 19.37
CA VAL A 143 -17.85 3.03 18.87
C VAL A 143 -17.52 1.95 17.84
N GLY A 144 -16.30 1.94 17.31
CA GLY A 144 -15.85 0.89 16.42
C GLY A 144 -14.45 1.08 15.89
N ALA A 145 -13.91 0.03 15.29
CA ALA A 145 -12.59 0.01 14.70
C ALA A 145 -12.57 -0.69 13.33
N VAL A 146 -11.71 -0.24 12.45
CA VAL A 146 -11.30 -0.96 11.25
C VAL A 146 -9.87 -1.46 11.46
N LEU A 147 -9.62 -2.73 11.19
CA LEU A 147 -8.31 -3.35 11.33
C LEU A 147 -7.79 -3.75 9.94
N SER A 148 -6.48 -3.54 9.71
CA SER A 148 -5.84 -4.06 8.50
C SER A 148 -5.45 -5.52 8.67
N THR A 149 -5.54 -6.27 7.57
CA THR A 149 -4.98 -7.62 7.43
C THR A 149 -4.18 -7.70 6.13
N PRO A 150 -3.13 -8.54 6.05
CA PRO A 150 -2.43 -8.79 4.80
C PRO A 150 -3.35 -9.36 3.72
N THR A 151 -3.12 -9.01 2.47
CA THR A 151 -3.93 -9.47 1.32
C THR A 151 -3.90 -11.00 1.17
N TRP A 152 -2.80 -11.64 1.57
CA TRP A 152 -2.61 -13.10 1.48
C TRP A 152 -3.25 -13.92 2.62
N TYR A 153 -3.87 -13.26 3.62
CA TYR A 153 -4.55 -14.00 4.68
C TYR A 153 -5.71 -14.82 4.12
N THR A 154 -5.80 -16.05 4.63
CA THR A 154 -6.95 -16.93 4.39
C THR A 154 -8.18 -16.43 5.14
N ASP A 155 -9.36 -16.90 4.74
CA ASP A 155 -10.60 -16.59 5.46
C ASP A 155 -10.53 -17.04 6.92
N ALA A 156 -9.90 -18.19 7.19
CA ALA A 156 -9.69 -18.68 8.56
C ALA A 156 -8.82 -17.72 9.39
N GLN A 157 -7.77 -17.15 8.80
CA GLN A 157 -6.93 -16.15 9.47
C GLN A 157 -7.69 -14.85 9.72
N ASN A 158 -8.47 -14.37 8.75
CA ASN A 158 -9.31 -13.19 8.91
C ASN A 158 -10.37 -13.40 10.00
N ALA A 159 -11.06 -14.55 10.01
CA ALA A 159 -12.02 -14.90 11.05
C ALA A 159 -11.38 -14.96 12.45
N ALA A 160 -10.17 -15.54 12.54
CA ALA A 160 -9.44 -15.62 13.82
C ALA A 160 -8.99 -14.23 14.32
N VAL A 161 -8.56 -13.32 13.44
CA VAL A 161 -8.25 -11.93 13.80
C VAL A 161 -9.51 -11.20 14.26
N PHE A 162 -10.62 -11.36 13.55
CA PHE A 162 -11.90 -10.76 13.91
C PHE A 162 -12.35 -11.22 15.31
N GLN A 163 -12.31 -12.53 15.56
CA GLN A 163 -12.68 -13.11 16.84
C GLN A 163 -11.76 -12.60 17.97
N ALA A 164 -10.44 -12.56 17.74
CA ALA A 164 -9.49 -12.05 18.74
C ALA A 164 -9.75 -10.58 19.09
N ALA A 165 -10.16 -9.76 18.13
CA ALA A 165 -10.52 -8.37 18.39
C ALA A 165 -11.81 -8.25 19.20
N GLN A 166 -12.81 -9.10 18.95
CA GLN A 166 -14.03 -9.18 19.75
C GLN A 166 -13.74 -9.65 21.18
N ASP A 167 -12.91 -10.68 21.35
CA ASP A 167 -12.50 -11.20 22.65
C ASP A 167 -11.71 -10.15 23.46
N ALA A 168 -11.00 -9.25 22.77
CA ALA A 168 -10.37 -8.07 23.38
C ALA A 168 -11.37 -6.95 23.74
N GLY A 169 -12.65 -7.12 23.46
CA GLY A 169 -13.72 -6.15 23.74
C GLY A 169 -13.80 -5.01 22.70
N LEU A 170 -13.19 -5.16 21.54
CA LEU A 170 -13.20 -4.17 20.47
C LEU A 170 -14.37 -4.44 19.51
N SER A 171 -15.19 -3.41 19.25
CA SER A 171 -16.23 -3.48 18.22
C SER A 171 -15.60 -3.33 16.84
N VAL A 172 -15.49 -4.43 16.08
CA VAL A 172 -14.92 -4.42 14.73
C VAL A 172 -16.00 -4.02 13.73
N LEU A 173 -15.76 -2.92 13.01
CA LEU A 173 -16.61 -2.47 11.91
C LEU A 173 -16.33 -3.29 10.65
N GLN A 174 -15.04 -3.44 10.32
CA GLN A 174 -14.60 -4.23 9.18
C GLN A 174 -13.10 -4.59 9.28
N LEU A 175 -12.71 -5.69 8.62
CA LEU A 175 -11.32 -5.98 8.27
C LEU A 175 -11.07 -5.52 6.84
N VAL A 176 -9.93 -4.87 6.58
CA VAL A 176 -9.56 -4.39 5.25
C VAL A 176 -8.16 -4.84 4.86
N PRO A 177 -7.88 -5.14 3.59
CA PRO A 177 -6.52 -5.37 3.15
C PRO A 177 -5.63 -4.16 3.45
N ALA A 178 -4.40 -4.39 3.94
CA ALA A 178 -3.46 -3.31 4.27
C ALA A 178 -3.21 -2.37 3.07
N SER A 179 -3.10 -2.92 1.86
CA SER A 179 -2.94 -2.15 0.62
C SER A 179 -4.16 -1.27 0.30
N ALA A 180 -5.39 -1.73 0.58
CA ALA A 180 -6.60 -0.91 0.42
C ALA A 180 -6.67 0.22 1.45
N ALA A 181 -6.21 -0.03 2.69
CA ALA A 181 -6.08 1.03 3.69
C ALA A 181 -5.08 2.12 3.25
N VAL A 182 -3.95 1.74 2.63
CA VAL A 182 -3.00 2.71 2.05
C VAL A 182 -3.69 3.63 1.04
N LEU A 183 -4.49 3.08 0.13
CA LEU A 183 -5.23 3.87 -0.86
C LEU A 183 -6.24 4.84 -0.20
N ALA A 184 -6.92 4.38 0.85
CA ALA A 184 -7.86 5.23 1.60
C ALA A 184 -7.14 6.38 2.32
N ALA A 185 -5.93 6.15 2.86
CA ALA A 185 -5.13 7.20 3.52
C ALA A 185 -4.78 8.35 2.58
N TYR A 186 -4.49 8.03 1.33
CA TYR A 186 -4.16 9.02 0.30
C TYR A 186 -5.39 9.72 -0.31
N GLY A 187 -6.61 9.36 0.13
CA GLY A 187 -7.84 10.01 -0.33
C GLY A 187 -8.09 9.90 -1.83
N LEU A 188 -7.46 8.91 -2.48
CA LEU A 188 -7.50 8.73 -3.94
C LEU A 188 -8.91 8.45 -4.47
N THR A 189 -9.91 8.34 -3.58
CA THR A 189 -11.29 7.97 -3.88
C THR A 189 -12.25 9.17 -3.96
N THR A 190 -11.90 10.32 -3.40
CA THR A 190 -12.87 11.42 -3.25
C THR A 190 -12.51 12.60 -4.13
N PRO A 191 -13.32 12.91 -5.17
CA PRO A 191 -13.29 14.22 -5.80
C PRO A 191 -13.57 15.29 -4.75
N THR A 192 -12.83 16.41 -4.79
CA THR A 192 -13.18 17.56 -3.95
C THR A 192 -14.58 18.09 -4.33
N ALA A 193 -15.28 18.72 -3.39
CA ALA A 193 -16.62 19.27 -3.60
C ALA A 193 -16.73 20.21 -4.85
N ASN A 194 -15.60 20.70 -5.34
CA ASN A 194 -15.51 21.57 -6.52
C ASN A 194 -15.06 20.83 -7.80
N GLY A 195 -15.05 19.47 -7.79
CA GLY A 195 -14.62 18.68 -8.94
C GLY A 195 -13.10 18.69 -9.19
N GLY A 196 -12.31 19.24 -8.28
CA GLY A 196 -10.87 19.17 -8.30
C GLY A 196 -10.36 17.80 -7.85
N LEU A 197 -9.12 17.46 -8.23
CA LEU A 197 -8.45 16.25 -7.72
C LEU A 197 -8.27 16.35 -6.20
N PRO A 198 -8.32 15.21 -5.48
CA PRO A 198 -8.09 15.22 -4.05
C PRO A 198 -6.72 15.82 -3.76
N VAL A 199 -6.70 16.86 -2.95
CA VAL A 199 -5.47 17.39 -2.36
C VAL A 199 -4.98 16.34 -1.38
N HIS A 200 -3.68 16.03 -1.43
CA HIS A 200 -3.05 15.14 -0.47
C HIS A 200 -3.47 15.53 0.96
N PRO A 201 -3.86 14.57 1.85
CA PRO A 201 -4.37 14.90 3.19
C PRO A 201 -3.39 15.69 4.05
N ASP A 202 -2.10 15.63 3.76
CA ASP A 202 -1.06 16.43 4.44
C ASP A 202 -0.85 17.83 3.80
N GLY A 203 -1.86 18.33 3.16
CA GLY A 203 -2.09 19.57 2.39
C GLY A 203 -1.22 20.82 2.56
N ASP A 204 -0.20 20.84 3.38
CA ASP A 204 0.74 21.96 3.51
C ASP A 204 1.94 21.87 2.57
N GLN A 205 2.16 20.74 1.95
CA GLN A 205 3.19 20.56 0.94
C GLN A 205 2.59 20.35 -0.45
N GLY A 206 1.34 20.77 -0.62
CA GLY A 206 0.53 20.59 -1.80
C GLY A 206 1.29 20.66 -3.11
N VAL A 207 1.93 19.56 -3.48
CA VAL A 207 2.07 19.25 -4.89
C VAL A 207 0.67 18.80 -5.29
N PRO A 208 -0.15 19.66 -5.91
CA PRO A 208 -1.42 19.22 -6.45
C PRO A 208 -1.06 18.08 -7.41
N TYR A 209 -1.80 16.96 -7.32
CA TYR A 209 -1.80 16.05 -8.45
C TYR A 209 -1.96 16.90 -9.71
N PRO A 210 -1.11 16.72 -10.72
CA PRO A 210 -1.24 17.47 -11.95
C PRO A 210 -2.69 17.41 -12.39
N ALA A 211 -3.29 18.56 -12.71
CA ALA A 211 -4.71 18.66 -13.07
C ALA A 211 -5.10 17.85 -14.32
N ASP A 212 -4.12 17.35 -15.03
CA ASP A 212 -4.18 16.48 -16.19
C ASP A 212 -4.08 14.98 -15.83
N LYS A 213 -3.74 14.61 -14.58
CA LYS A 213 -3.82 13.22 -14.14
C LYS A 213 -5.25 12.86 -13.74
N VAL A 214 -5.90 12.31 -14.72
CA VAL A 214 -7.26 11.79 -14.72
C VAL A 214 -7.51 10.87 -13.51
N LEU A 215 -8.77 10.82 -13.09
CA LEU A 215 -9.32 9.92 -12.06
C LEU A 215 -9.05 8.42 -12.29
N ASP A 216 -8.50 8.07 -13.44
CA ASP A 216 -8.20 6.69 -13.84
C ASP A 216 -6.68 6.49 -13.85
N ARG A 217 -6.17 5.61 -12.96
CA ARG A 217 -4.74 5.34 -12.75
C ARG A 217 -4.48 3.86 -12.46
N ASN A 218 -3.28 3.42 -12.79
CA ASN A 218 -2.74 2.14 -12.34
C ASN A 218 -1.78 2.43 -11.19
N VAL A 219 -2.10 1.90 -10.02
CA VAL A 219 -1.40 2.18 -8.76
C VAL A 219 -0.75 0.91 -8.23
N VAL A 220 0.51 0.98 -7.87
CA VAL A 220 1.24 -0.10 -7.22
C VAL A 220 1.46 0.28 -5.75
N VAL A 221 0.94 -0.51 -4.83
CA VAL A 221 1.21 -0.36 -3.39
C VAL A 221 2.32 -1.34 -3.01
N VAL A 222 3.42 -0.81 -2.48
CA VAL A 222 4.59 -1.58 -2.03
C VAL A 222 4.65 -1.49 -0.51
N ASP A 223 4.16 -2.50 0.19
CA ASP A 223 4.27 -2.61 1.66
C ASP A 223 5.54 -3.39 2.02
N PHE A 224 6.61 -2.63 2.28
CA PHE A 224 7.88 -3.19 2.75
C PHE A 224 7.89 -3.21 4.28
N GLY A 225 7.30 -4.27 4.82
CA GLY A 225 7.10 -4.50 6.23
C GLY A 225 8.36 -4.95 6.98
N GLY A 226 8.17 -5.37 8.24
CA GLY A 226 9.27 -5.88 9.07
C GLY A 226 9.71 -7.29 8.70
N THR A 227 8.79 -8.17 8.29
CA THR A 227 9.03 -9.60 8.02
C THR A 227 8.63 -10.05 6.62
N SER A 228 8.02 -9.18 5.85
CA SER A 228 7.59 -9.49 4.47
C SER A 228 7.57 -8.24 3.61
N LEU A 229 7.53 -8.49 2.31
CA LEU A 229 7.19 -7.53 1.28
C LEU A 229 5.88 -7.98 0.63
N ASP A 230 4.92 -7.08 0.60
CA ASP A 230 3.63 -7.27 -0.05
C ASP A 230 3.47 -6.21 -1.15
N VAL A 231 3.23 -6.64 -2.37
CA VAL A 231 3.03 -5.75 -3.51
C VAL A 231 1.66 -6.00 -4.12
N THR A 232 0.86 -4.97 -4.23
CA THR A 232 -0.49 -5.06 -4.81
C THR A 232 -0.65 -4.04 -5.92
N VAL A 233 -1.16 -4.47 -7.06
CA VAL A 233 -1.45 -3.62 -8.22
C VAL A 233 -2.94 -3.37 -8.31
N TYR A 234 -3.32 -2.11 -8.44
CA TYR A 234 -4.70 -1.67 -8.53
C TYR A 234 -4.98 -0.88 -9.81
N ALA A 235 -6.13 -1.11 -10.40
CA ALA A 235 -6.77 -0.17 -11.31
C ALA A 235 -7.68 0.76 -10.49
N ALA A 236 -7.31 2.03 -10.38
CA ALA A 236 -8.14 3.07 -9.82
C ALA A 236 -8.97 3.70 -10.95
N ARG A 237 -10.31 3.62 -10.87
CA ARG A 237 -11.21 4.11 -11.91
C ARG A 237 -12.31 4.95 -11.26
N ALA A 238 -12.18 6.28 -11.35
CA ALA A 238 -13.12 7.25 -10.77
C ALA A 238 -13.49 6.96 -9.31
N GLY A 239 -12.49 6.59 -8.50
CA GLY A 239 -12.66 6.35 -7.07
C GLY A 239 -13.01 4.91 -6.69
N LEU A 240 -13.18 4.01 -7.65
CA LEU A 240 -13.26 2.57 -7.41
C LEU A 240 -11.89 1.92 -7.64
N TYR A 241 -11.52 1.00 -6.77
CA TYR A 241 -10.27 0.25 -6.86
C TYR A 241 -10.54 -1.21 -7.16
N THR A 242 -9.95 -1.69 -8.24
CA THR A 242 -9.95 -3.10 -8.60
C THR A 242 -8.54 -3.65 -8.43
N GLN A 243 -8.36 -4.64 -7.57
CA GLN A 243 -7.10 -5.34 -7.45
C GLN A 243 -6.86 -6.17 -8.71
N LEU A 244 -5.76 -5.92 -9.42
CA LEU A 244 -5.37 -6.65 -10.63
C LEU A 244 -4.46 -7.83 -10.30
N ALA A 245 -3.47 -7.61 -9.41
CA ALA A 245 -2.54 -8.64 -9.01
C ALA A 245 -1.97 -8.35 -7.61
N TYR A 246 -1.38 -9.37 -6.98
CA TYR A 246 -0.55 -9.18 -5.79
C TYR A 246 0.56 -10.23 -5.72
N THR A 247 1.67 -9.86 -5.11
CA THR A 247 2.76 -10.78 -4.74
C THR A 247 3.08 -10.64 -3.26
N HIS A 248 3.55 -11.74 -2.67
CA HIS A 248 3.94 -11.81 -1.26
C HIS A 248 5.28 -12.51 -1.13
N ASN A 249 6.22 -11.88 -0.43
CA ASN A 249 7.54 -12.45 -0.18
C ASN A 249 7.88 -12.40 1.31
N LYS A 250 8.07 -13.58 1.92
CA LYS A 250 8.38 -13.76 3.35
C LYS A 250 9.86 -13.57 3.69
N THR A 251 10.73 -13.51 2.69
CA THR A 251 12.19 -13.49 2.91
C THR A 251 12.75 -12.07 2.88
N VAL A 252 11.97 -11.11 2.42
CA VAL A 252 12.37 -9.71 2.24
C VAL A 252 11.57 -8.82 3.18
N GLY A 253 12.27 -7.98 3.95
CA GLY A 253 11.65 -7.08 4.93
C GLY A 253 12.70 -6.38 5.78
N GLY A 254 12.26 -5.59 6.73
CA GLY A 254 13.14 -4.86 7.66
C GLY A 254 14.10 -5.76 8.43
N ARG A 255 13.67 -6.99 8.75
CA ARG A 255 14.51 -8.00 9.42
C ARG A 255 15.67 -8.47 8.54
N ALA A 256 15.45 -8.65 7.24
CA ALA A 256 16.53 -8.99 6.32
C ALA A 256 17.60 -7.90 6.27
N LEU A 257 17.19 -6.63 6.36
CA LEU A 257 18.10 -5.48 6.48
C LEU A 257 18.84 -5.46 7.81
N ASP A 258 18.17 -5.83 8.92
CA ASP A 258 18.82 -5.96 10.24
C ASP A 258 19.86 -7.08 10.20
N ASP A 259 19.55 -8.23 9.63
CA ASP A 259 20.47 -9.37 9.54
C ASP A 259 21.73 -9.02 8.73
N VAL A 260 21.59 -8.21 7.67
CA VAL A 260 22.74 -7.69 6.90
C VAL A 260 23.64 -6.82 7.79
N LEU A 261 23.07 -5.93 8.60
CA LEU A 261 23.82 -5.10 9.56
C LEU A 261 24.46 -5.93 10.68
N VAL A 262 23.73 -6.90 11.23
CA VAL A 262 24.23 -7.82 12.25
C VAL A 262 25.47 -8.55 11.76
N GLN A 263 25.42 -9.10 10.54
CA GLN A 263 26.57 -9.78 9.95
C GLN A 263 27.75 -8.84 9.70
N HIS A 264 27.47 -7.62 9.28
CA HIS A 264 28.50 -6.60 9.08
C HIS A 264 29.20 -6.25 10.39
N PHE A 265 28.44 -5.93 11.44
CA PHE A 265 28.99 -5.54 12.73
C PHE A 265 29.67 -6.71 13.47
N ALA A 266 29.17 -7.92 13.36
CA ALA A 266 29.84 -9.10 13.91
C ALA A 266 31.23 -9.32 13.28
N LYS A 267 31.35 -9.17 11.95
CA LYS A 267 32.65 -9.23 11.24
C LYS A 267 33.58 -8.08 11.66
N GLU A 268 33.04 -6.88 11.84
CA GLU A 268 33.82 -5.72 12.29
C GLU A 268 34.32 -5.91 13.71
N PHE A 269 33.48 -6.41 14.63
CA PHE A 269 33.86 -6.77 15.99
C PHE A 269 34.99 -7.78 16.00
N ALA A 270 34.84 -8.88 15.27
CA ALA A 270 35.88 -9.92 15.18
C ALA A 270 37.20 -9.37 14.61
N LYS A 271 37.15 -8.46 13.63
CA LYS A 271 38.36 -7.84 13.07
C LYS A 271 39.06 -6.93 14.07
N LYS A 272 38.31 -6.14 14.87
CA LYS A 272 38.86 -5.18 15.85
C LYS A 272 39.40 -5.88 17.10
N THR A 273 38.67 -6.85 17.62
CA THR A 273 38.94 -7.47 18.93
C THR A 273 39.67 -8.82 18.84
N LYS A 274 39.64 -9.49 17.67
CA LYS A 274 40.05 -10.89 17.44
C LYS A 274 39.18 -11.91 18.17
N ILE A 275 38.01 -11.50 18.68
CA ILE A 275 37.01 -12.33 19.33
C ILE A 275 35.88 -12.58 18.36
N ASN A 276 35.49 -13.84 18.17
CA ASN A 276 34.30 -14.19 17.42
C ASN A 276 33.10 -14.36 18.37
N ILE A 277 31.94 -13.86 18.00
CA ILE A 277 30.71 -14.14 18.74
C ILE A 277 30.38 -15.63 18.54
N GLY A 278 30.32 -16.39 19.63
CA GLY A 278 29.98 -17.80 19.58
C GLY A 278 28.60 -18.04 19.00
N GLU A 279 28.43 -19.07 18.16
CA GLU A 279 27.13 -19.40 17.55
C GLU A 279 26.03 -19.64 18.60
N GLN A 280 26.40 -20.18 19.76
CA GLN A 280 25.50 -20.46 20.88
C GLN A 280 25.31 -19.29 21.84
N ASP A 281 26.00 -18.16 21.64
CA ASP A 281 25.82 -16.97 22.46
C ASP A 281 24.57 -16.16 22.02
N ALA A 282 23.40 -16.74 22.32
CA ALA A 282 22.12 -16.13 22.00
C ALA A 282 21.98 -14.70 22.56
N ARG A 283 22.61 -14.42 23.71
CA ARG A 283 22.55 -13.10 24.35
C ARG A 283 23.33 -12.06 23.56
N ALA A 284 24.54 -12.37 23.12
CA ALA A 284 25.35 -11.47 22.30
C ALA A 284 24.65 -11.16 20.97
N TRP A 285 24.12 -12.19 20.31
CA TRP A 285 23.35 -12.02 19.06
C TRP A 285 22.08 -11.20 19.25
N ALA A 286 21.36 -11.37 20.37
CA ALA A 286 20.17 -10.57 20.66
C ALA A 286 20.52 -9.09 20.90
N LYS A 287 21.60 -8.80 21.65
CA LYS A 287 22.10 -7.43 21.85
C LYS A 287 22.43 -6.78 20.51
N LEU A 288 23.24 -7.46 19.70
CA LEU A 288 23.68 -6.94 18.40
C LEU A 288 22.50 -6.71 17.45
N ARG A 289 21.50 -7.61 17.44
CA ARG A 289 20.30 -7.46 16.59
C ARG A 289 19.45 -6.27 17.03
N ASN A 290 19.21 -6.08 18.32
CA ASN A 290 18.46 -4.95 18.83
C ASN A 290 19.13 -3.62 18.45
N GLU A 291 20.46 -3.54 18.59
CA GLU A 291 21.20 -2.33 18.24
C GLU A 291 21.31 -2.12 16.72
N ALA A 292 21.38 -3.18 15.95
CA ALA A 292 21.33 -3.11 14.48
C ALA A 292 19.99 -2.54 14.00
N GLU A 293 18.87 -2.92 14.62
CA GLU A 293 17.55 -2.34 14.33
C GLU A 293 17.51 -0.84 14.67
N VAL A 294 18.05 -0.42 15.82
CA VAL A 294 18.16 1.00 16.20
C VAL A 294 19.02 1.76 15.19
N THR A 295 20.17 1.19 14.81
CA THR A 295 21.08 1.75 13.81
C THR A 295 20.40 1.90 12.44
N LYS A 296 19.67 0.87 11.98
CA LYS A 296 18.86 0.91 10.74
C LYS A 296 17.84 2.05 10.78
N ARG A 297 17.10 2.17 11.87
CA ARG A 297 16.11 3.24 12.03
C ARG A 297 16.76 4.63 12.01
N ALA A 298 17.91 4.80 12.66
CA ALA A 298 18.64 6.07 12.63
C ALA A 298 19.07 6.44 11.21
N LEU A 299 19.43 5.46 10.36
CA LEU A 299 19.77 5.68 8.95
C LEU A 299 18.60 6.14 8.08
N SER A 300 17.35 5.95 8.51
CA SER A 300 16.21 6.54 7.78
C SER A 300 16.17 8.06 7.86
N ALA A 301 16.66 8.63 8.95
CA ALA A 301 16.69 10.09 9.18
C ALA A 301 18.08 10.73 9.01
N SER A 302 19.16 9.94 9.11
CA SER A 302 20.55 10.42 9.07
C SER A 302 21.36 9.73 7.99
N ASN A 303 22.39 10.38 7.46
CA ASN A 303 23.30 9.78 6.48
C ASN A 303 24.25 8.76 7.09
N SER A 304 24.48 8.78 8.41
CA SER A 304 25.31 7.83 9.13
C SER A 304 24.72 7.56 10.52
N ALA A 305 24.96 6.37 11.04
CA ALA A 305 24.54 5.97 12.38
C ALA A 305 25.64 5.15 13.06
N GLN A 306 25.65 5.19 14.37
CA GLN A 306 26.58 4.44 15.22
C GLN A 306 25.84 3.24 15.82
N CYS A 307 26.52 2.09 15.86
CA CYS A 307 26.12 0.90 16.58
C CYS A 307 27.03 0.72 17.79
N SER A 308 26.48 0.78 18.99
CA SER A 308 27.25 0.67 20.24
C SER A 308 26.63 -0.37 21.17
N VAL A 309 27.36 -1.43 21.47
CA VAL A 309 26.91 -2.54 22.30
C VAL A 309 27.87 -2.75 23.46
N GLU A 310 27.39 -2.53 24.68
CA GLU A 310 28.16 -2.78 25.88
C GLU A 310 28.30 -4.30 26.15
N SER A 311 29.54 -4.73 26.46
CA SER A 311 29.85 -6.13 26.79
C SER A 311 29.20 -7.09 25.80
N LEU A 312 29.57 -6.93 24.50
CA LEU A 312 28.98 -7.74 23.41
C LEU A 312 29.36 -9.20 23.56
N ALA A 313 30.64 -9.51 23.62
CA ALA A 313 31.15 -10.85 23.86
C ALA A 313 32.41 -10.82 24.73
N GLU A 314 32.61 -11.82 25.60
CA GLU A 314 33.74 -11.93 26.52
C GLU A 314 34.00 -10.66 27.37
N GLY A 315 32.94 -9.88 27.66
CA GLY A 315 33.03 -8.63 28.40
C GLY A 315 33.59 -7.45 27.61
N VAL A 316 33.80 -7.58 26.31
CA VAL A 316 34.34 -6.54 25.44
C VAL A 316 33.21 -5.75 24.79
N ASP A 317 33.31 -4.43 24.81
CA ASP A 317 32.37 -3.53 24.17
C ASP A 317 32.60 -3.48 22.65
N PHE A 318 31.54 -3.22 21.92
CA PHE A 318 31.60 -2.95 20.49
C PHE A 318 31.14 -1.52 20.18
N SER A 319 31.88 -0.86 19.30
CA SER A 319 31.46 0.39 18.68
C SER A 319 31.87 0.37 17.21
N GLY A 320 30.87 0.56 16.34
CA GLY A 320 31.02 0.63 14.89
C GLY A 320 30.12 1.73 14.33
N SER A 321 30.35 2.10 13.07
CA SER A 321 29.52 3.07 12.36
C SER A 321 29.25 2.60 10.94
N VAL A 322 28.10 2.99 10.42
CA VAL A 322 27.69 2.70 9.06
C VAL A 322 26.97 3.91 8.45
N ASN A 323 27.17 4.16 7.16
CA ASN A 323 26.44 5.18 6.43
C ASN A 323 25.42 4.55 5.47
N ARG A 324 24.50 5.36 4.90
CA ARG A 324 23.46 4.92 3.96
C ARG A 324 24.04 4.20 2.75
N MET A 325 25.09 4.76 2.12
CA MET A 325 25.73 4.14 0.95
C MET A 325 26.25 2.74 1.29
N ARG A 326 26.88 2.57 2.45
CA ARG A 326 27.37 1.25 2.89
C ARG A 326 26.22 0.29 3.16
N LEU A 327 25.13 0.76 3.79
CA LEU A 327 23.93 -0.07 3.98
C LEU A 327 23.34 -0.49 2.63
N ASN A 328 23.17 0.44 1.68
CA ASN A 328 22.63 0.13 0.36
C ASN A 328 23.47 -0.93 -0.38
N LEU A 329 24.80 -0.81 -0.29
CA LEU A 329 25.71 -1.82 -0.86
C LEU A 329 25.56 -3.19 -0.21
N LEU A 330 25.51 -3.24 1.14
CA LEU A 330 25.36 -4.48 1.89
C LEU A 330 23.98 -5.13 1.65
N ALA A 331 22.93 -4.33 1.50
CA ALA A 331 21.56 -4.74 1.32
C ALA A 331 21.17 -4.93 -0.16
N ALA A 332 22.10 -4.81 -1.10
CA ALA A 332 21.81 -4.87 -2.53
C ALA A 332 20.96 -6.08 -2.95
N ALA A 333 21.28 -7.28 -2.42
CA ALA A 333 20.52 -8.50 -2.72
C ALA A 333 19.07 -8.41 -2.20
N VAL A 334 18.85 -7.78 -1.03
CA VAL A 334 17.50 -7.59 -0.46
C VAL A 334 16.68 -6.66 -1.35
N TYR A 335 17.26 -5.53 -1.78
CA TYR A 335 16.58 -4.60 -2.67
C TYR A 335 16.34 -5.20 -4.06
N GLN A 336 17.30 -5.91 -4.65
CA GLN A 336 17.10 -6.60 -5.93
C GLN A 336 15.95 -7.59 -5.88
N THR A 337 15.84 -8.35 -4.80
CA THR A 337 14.69 -9.26 -4.61
C THR A 337 13.39 -8.47 -4.47
N ALA A 338 13.39 -7.33 -3.77
CA ALA A 338 12.22 -6.47 -3.65
C ALA A 338 11.77 -5.94 -5.03
N ILE A 339 12.70 -5.44 -5.84
CA ILE A 339 12.41 -4.95 -7.19
C ILE A 339 11.88 -6.07 -8.10
N ALA A 340 12.45 -7.28 -7.99
CA ALA A 340 11.96 -8.44 -8.75
C ALA A 340 10.49 -8.75 -8.41
N ASN A 341 10.09 -8.69 -7.13
CA ASN A 341 8.69 -8.88 -6.72
C ASN A 341 7.77 -7.77 -7.23
N VAL A 342 8.24 -6.51 -7.29
CA VAL A 342 7.46 -5.41 -7.87
C VAL A 342 7.25 -5.64 -9.36
N LYS A 343 8.29 -6.02 -10.11
CA LYS A 343 8.18 -6.39 -11.53
C LYS A 343 7.20 -7.53 -11.73
N GLU A 344 7.33 -8.60 -10.95
CA GLU A 344 6.43 -9.75 -11.02
C GLU A 344 4.96 -9.36 -10.81
N ALA A 345 4.66 -8.49 -9.84
CA ALA A 345 3.30 -8.01 -9.58
C ALA A 345 2.75 -7.21 -10.77
N ILE A 346 3.56 -6.33 -11.37
CA ILE A 346 3.18 -5.54 -12.55
C ILE A 346 2.91 -6.47 -13.75
N GLU A 347 3.78 -7.46 -13.99
CA GLU A 347 3.62 -8.45 -15.06
C GLU A 347 2.36 -9.31 -14.85
N GLN A 348 2.10 -9.76 -13.61
CA GLN A 348 0.87 -10.52 -13.27
C GLN A 348 -0.40 -9.68 -13.48
N ALA A 349 -0.33 -8.37 -13.34
CA ALA A 349 -1.42 -7.45 -13.66
C ALA A 349 -1.61 -7.24 -15.18
N GLY A 350 -0.75 -7.80 -16.02
CA GLY A 350 -0.75 -7.59 -17.47
C GLY A 350 -0.25 -6.21 -17.89
N LEU A 351 0.52 -5.54 -17.02
CA LEU A 351 1.05 -4.20 -17.25
C LEU A 351 2.56 -4.23 -17.45
N GLU A 352 3.06 -3.17 -18.07
CA GLU A 352 4.49 -2.83 -18.07
C GLU A 352 4.77 -1.63 -17.14
N PRO A 353 6.01 -1.44 -16.66
CA PRO A 353 6.35 -0.32 -15.77
C PRO A 353 5.91 1.06 -16.29
N CYS A 354 6.03 1.32 -17.60
CA CYS A 354 5.60 2.58 -18.22
C CYS A 354 4.07 2.81 -18.21
N GLN A 355 3.27 1.82 -17.83
CA GLN A 355 1.81 1.91 -17.68
C GLN A 355 1.38 2.14 -16.22
N VAL A 356 2.34 2.21 -15.29
CA VAL A 356 2.10 2.50 -13.87
C VAL A 356 2.13 4.01 -13.67
N ASP A 357 1.06 4.57 -13.14
CA ASP A 357 0.97 6.01 -12.88
C ASP A 357 1.51 6.39 -11.51
N GLU A 358 1.38 5.50 -10.52
CA GLU A 358 1.79 5.78 -9.15
C GLU A 358 2.28 4.53 -8.41
N VAL A 359 3.36 4.70 -7.64
CA VAL A 359 3.87 3.70 -6.70
C VAL A 359 3.81 4.28 -5.30
N ILE A 360 3.05 3.67 -4.41
CA ILE A 360 2.89 4.13 -3.02
C ILE A 360 3.68 3.23 -2.10
N LEU A 361 4.58 3.84 -1.31
CA LEU A 361 5.41 3.12 -0.34
C LEU A 361 4.71 3.06 1.02
N ALA A 362 4.55 1.84 1.52
CA ALA A 362 4.04 1.53 2.85
C ALA A 362 5.01 0.60 3.60
N GLY A 363 4.77 0.40 4.89
CA GLY A 363 5.63 -0.42 5.74
C GLY A 363 6.86 0.31 6.26
N GLY A 364 7.26 0.00 7.49
CA GLY A 364 8.35 0.73 8.18
C GLY A 364 9.72 0.62 7.52
N ALA A 365 10.00 -0.45 6.77
CA ALA A 365 11.26 -0.62 6.05
C ALA A 365 11.37 0.28 4.82
N SER A 366 10.25 0.76 4.26
CA SER A 366 10.22 1.73 3.15
C SER A 366 10.74 3.13 3.54
N ARG A 367 10.91 3.41 4.83
CA ARG A 367 11.54 4.67 5.29
C ARG A 367 13.02 4.79 4.92
N LEU A 368 13.66 3.69 4.55
CA LEU A 368 15.02 3.69 4.03
C LEU A 368 15.02 4.09 2.56
N ALA A 369 15.81 5.11 2.21
CA ALA A 369 15.86 5.68 0.87
C ALA A 369 16.25 4.66 -0.22
N GLY A 370 17.05 3.64 0.13
CA GLY A 370 17.58 2.67 -0.83
C GLY A 370 16.50 1.93 -1.64
N LEU A 371 15.30 1.68 -1.07
CA LEU A 371 14.22 1.08 -1.84
C LEU A 371 13.65 2.06 -2.88
N ALA A 372 13.38 3.30 -2.48
CA ALA A 372 12.86 4.33 -3.39
C ALA A 372 13.84 4.63 -4.53
N GLU A 373 15.15 4.70 -4.22
CA GLU A 373 16.22 4.88 -5.20
C GLU A 373 16.26 3.74 -6.22
N GLN A 374 16.12 2.48 -5.78
CA GLN A 374 16.10 1.33 -6.69
C GLN A 374 14.78 1.24 -7.49
N LEU A 375 13.65 1.65 -6.90
CA LEU A 375 12.39 1.72 -7.62
C LEU A 375 12.39 2.78 -8.71
N SER A 376 13.02 3.95 -8.47
CA SER A 376 13.10 5.00 -9.49
C SER A 376 13.82 4.53 -10.77
N MET A 377 14.76 3.58 -10.64
CA MET A 377 15.44 2.99 -11.80
C MET A 377 14.57 2.01 -12.61
N LEU A 378 13.45 1.54 -12.03
CA LEU A 378 12.54 0.63 -12.72
C LEU A 378 11.61 1.38 -13.68
N PHE A 379 11.28 2.63 -13.36
CA PHE A 379 10.34 3.43 -14.11
C PHE A 379 11.08 4.42 -15.01
N PRO A 380 10.59 4.68 -16.23
CA PRO A 380 11.24 5.62 -17.15
C PRO A 380 11.35 7.03 -16.53
N GLU A 381 12.49 7.68 -16.69
CA GLU A 381 12.71 9.08 -16.21
C GLU A 381 11.76 10.07 -16.89
N ASP A 382 11.47 9.87 -18.17
CA ASP A 382 10.48 10.63 -18.96
C ASP A 382 9.02 10.17 -18.67
N GLY A 383 8.84 9.18 -17.78
CA GLY A 383 7.57 8.60 -17.45
C GLY A 383 6.76 9.48 -16.50
N ASN A 384 5.46 9.20 -16.48
CA ASN A 384 4.54 9.88 -15.57
C ASN A 384 4.39 9.16 -14.22
N THR A 385 5.26 8.18 -13.92
CA THR A 385 5.18 7.39 -12.68
C THR A 385 5.66 8.21 -11.49
N HIS A 386 4.81 8.38 -10.48
CA HIS A 386 5.18 9.03 -9.23
C HIS A 386 5.44 8.00 -8.13
N ILE A 387 6.57 8.12 -7.44
CA ILE A 387 6.82 7.35 -6.21
C ILE A 387 6.42 8.20 -5.02
N THR A 388 5.34 7.78 -4.34
CA THR A 388 4.66 8.55 -3.30
C THR A 388 4.94 7.94 -1.93
N TYR A 389 5.45 8.75 -1.00
CA TYR A 389 5.71 8.41 0.42
C TYR A 389 5.55 9.62 1.34
N SER A 390 4.71 10.57 0.96
CA SER A 390 4.46 11.82 1.69
C SER A 390 3.76 11.60 3.03
N ILE A 391 2.96 10.52 3.16
CA ILE A 391 2.54 10.02 4.46
C ILE A 391 3.62 9.06 4.96
N ASP A 392 4.01 9.19 6.24
CA ASP A 392 4.95 8.24 6.86
C ASP A 392 4.55 6.80 6.59
N SER A 393 5.40 6.05 5.91
CA SER A 393 5.10 4.70 5.41
C SER A 393 4.79 3.68 6.53
N ASP A 394 5.25 3.93 7.76
CA ASP A 394 4.92 3.13 8.94
C ASP A 394 3.60 3.53 9.61
N GLN A 395 2.96 4.63 9.18
CA GLN A 395 1.71 5.15 9.73
C GLN A 395 0.53 5.07 8.74
N VAL A 396 0.82 5.02 7.46
CA VAL A 396 -0.17 5.16 6.38
C VAL A 396 -1.31 4.13 6.50
N ILE A 397 -1.02 2.89 6.85
CA ILE A 397 -2.03 1.82 6.96
C ILE A 397 -3.02 2.13 8.09
N ALA A 398 -2.55 2.48 9.29
CA ALA A 398 -3.43 2.81 10.42
C ALA A 398 -4.28 4.06 10.12
N ARG A 399 -3.69 5.08 9.50
CA ARG A 399 -4.40 6.29 9.06
C ARG A 399 -5.51 5.92 8.07
N GLY A 400 -5.22 5.07 7.08
CA GLY A 400 -6.21 4.60 6.12
C GLY A 400 -7.34 3.81 6.76
N CYS A 401 -7.04 2.94 7.71
CA CYS A 401 -8.06 2.25 8.50
C CYS A 401 -8.96 3.24 9.26
N ALA A 402 -8.41 4.33 9.83
CA ALA A 402 -9.20 5.34 10.53
C ALA A 402 -10.10 6.14 9.57
N VAL A 403 -9.59 6.52 8.40
CA VAL A 403 -10.38 7.17 7.33
C VAL A 403 -11.53 6.27 6.90
N TYR A 404 -11.24 4.99 6.69
CA TYR A 404 -12.25 4.01 6.29
C TYR A 404 -13.30 3.81 7.39
N ALA A 405 -12.89 3.69 8.66
CA ALA A 405 -13.79 3.60 9.81
C ALA A 405 -14.72 4.81 9.89
N GLN A 406 -14.17 6.01 9.69
CA GLN A 406 -14.94 7.25 9.67
C GLN A 406 -15.98 7.28 8.54
N SER A 407 -15.59 6.83 7.35
CA SER A 407 -16.52 6.74 6.21
C SER A 407 -17.68 5.78 6.50
N LEU A 408 -17.42 4.62 7.11
CA LEU A 408 -18.46 3.65 7.45
C LEU A 408 -19.51 4.19 8.42
N VAL A 409 -19.11 4.93 9.44
CA VAL A 409 -20.08 5.47 10.44
C VAL A 409 -20.83 6.69 9.94
N HIS A 410 -20.30 7.38 8.92
CA HIS A 410 -20.95 8.55 8.30
C HIS A 410 -21.92 8.18 7.18
N LEU A 411 -21.97 6.91 6.75
CA LEU A 411 -22.98 6.49 5.78
C LEU A 411 -24.38 6.77 6.33
N PRO A 412 -25.28 7.38 5.54
CA PRO A 412 -26.64 7.65 5.96
C PRO A 412 -27.35 6.37 6.41
N LYS A 413 -28.15 6.43 7.50
CA LYS A 413 -28.77 5.25 8.10
C LYS A 413 -29.63 4.45 7.13
N ASP A 414 -30.27 5.13 6.20
CA ASP A 414 -31.22 4.56 5.24
C ASP A 414 -30.63 4.47 3.82
N SER A 415 -29.29 4.51 3.68
CA SER A 415 -28.65 4.42 2.38
C SER A 415 -28.42 2.96 1.95
N VAL A 416 -28.51 2.74 0.65
CA VAL A 416 -28.23 1.43 0.02
C VAL A 416 -26.78 1.02 0.28
N GLU A 417 -25.86 1.98 0.31
CA GLU A 417 -24.45 1.77 0.59
C GLU A 417 -24.24 1.22 2.01
N ARG A 418 -24.99 1.75 2.99
CA ARG A 418 -24.93 1.25 4.36
C ARG A 418 -25.49 -0.17 4.48
N GLU A 419 -26.62 -0.44 3.82
CA GLU A 419 -27.21 -1.78 3.77
C GLU A 419 -26.23 -2.75 3.11
N PHE A 420 -25.63 -2.36 1.97
CA PHE A 420 -24.60 -3.15 1.29
C PHE A 420 -23.41 -3.45 2.20
N VAL A 421 -22.80 -2.44 2.86
CA VAL A 421 -21.68 -2.63 3.77
C VAL A 421 -22.05 -3.56 4.93
N HIS A 422 -23.26 -3.43 5.48
CA HIS A 422 -23.73 -4.32 6.54
C HIS A 422 -24.03 -5.75 6.05
N SER A 423 -24.33 -5.94 4.77
CA SER A 423 -24.53 -7.25 4.15
C SER A 423 -23.22 -7.95 3.80
N LEU A 424 -22.10 -7.20 3.71
CA LEU A 424 -20.80 -7.82 3.52
C LEU A 424 -20.49 -8.72 4.71
N PRO A 425 -20.07 -9.98 4.47
CA PRO A 425 -19.76 -10.89 5.55
C PRO A 425 -18.65 -10.28 6.41
N ARG A 426 -18.95 -10.04 7.67
CA ARG A 426 -17.96 -9.59 8.68
C ARG A 426 -16.97 -10.70 8.97
N GLU A 427 -17.47 -11.92 8.93
CA GLU A 427 -16.73 -13.17 8.83
C GLU A 427 -16.88 -13.64 7.39
N LYS A 428 -15.80 -13.67 6.60
CA LYS A 428 -15.88 -14.34 5.32
C LYS A 428 -16.17 -15.81 5.61
N GLU A 429 -17.38 -16.25 5.31
CA GLU A 429 -17.64 -17.66 5.13
C GLU A 429 -16.66 -18.17 4.06
N ALA A 430 -16.00 -19.29 4.33
CA ALA A 430 -14.97 -19.90 3.50
C ALA A 430 -15.39 -20.19 2.04
N ASN A 431 -16.59 -19.81 1.63
CA ASN A 431 -17.20 -19.96 0.32
C ASN A 431 -17.77 -18.66 -0.25
N ALA A 432 -17.47 -17.50 0.34
CA ALA A 432 -17.85 -16.24 -0.29
C ALA A 432 -17.10 -16.14 -1.62
N LYS A 433 -17.78 -16.44 -2.73
CA LYS A 433 -17.29 -16.14 -4.08
C LYS A 433 -16.77 -14.72 -4.05
N GLN A 434 -15.51 -14.52 -4.44
CA GLN A 434 -15.05 -13.19 -4.79
C GLN A 434 -16.15 -12.53 -5.60
N LEU A 435 -16.60 -11.35 -5.20
CA LEU A 435 -17.58 -10.60 -5.97
C LEU A 435 -16.90 -10.28 -7.31
N GLU A 436 -17.18 -11.10 -8.32
CA GLU A 436 -16.82 -10.80 -9.69
C GLU A 436 -17.72 -9.65 -10.13
N VAL A 437 -17.17 -8.45 -10.11
CA VAL A 437 -17.85 -7.26 -10.60
C VAL A 437 -17.55 -7.15 -12.10
N PRO A 438 -18.55 -7.05 -12.97
CA PRO A 438 -18.32 -6.86 -14.38
C PRO A 438 -17.55 -5.56 -14.63
N ALA A 439 -16.54 -5.62 -15.50
CA ALA A 439 -15.70 -4.49 -15.85
C ALA A 439 -15.39 -4.47 -17.35
N THR A 440 -15.02 -3.29 -17.86
CA THR A 440 -14.60 -3.13 -19.24
C THR A 440 -13.31 -3.90 -19.51
N ARG A 441 -13.28 -4.65 -20.62
CA ARG A 441 -12.10 -5.41 -21.04
C ARG A 441 -11.14 -4.59 -21.89
N ARG A 442 -11.65 -3.53 -22.54
CA ARG A 442 -10.90 -2.66 -23.44
C ARG A 442 -11.26 -1.21 -23.18
N PRO A 443 -10.33 -0.28 -23.38
CA PRO A 443 -10.65 1.13 -23.30
C PRO A 443 -11.57 1.55 -24.48
N ILE A 444 -12.48 2.47 -24.18
CA ILE A 444 -13.33 3.14 -25.17
C ILE A 444 -12.87 4.59 -25.25
N GLY A 445 -12.62 5.08 -26.46
CA GLY A 445 -12.07 6.41 -26.64
C GLY A 445 -12.49 7.11 -27.92
N LEU A 446 -12.07 8.35 -28.01
CA LEU A 446 -12.21 9.23 -29.15
C LEU A 446 -10.96 9.14 -30.00
N VAL A 447 -11.12 8.99 -31.31
CA VAL A 447 -10.01 8.98 -32.28
C VAL A 447 -9.91 10.36 -32.93
N LEU A 448 -8.76 10.99 -32.78
CA LEU A 448 -8.41 12.28 -33.37
C LEU A 448 -7.40 12.05 -34.48
N ASP A 449 -7.63 12.61 -35.68
CA ASP A 449 -6.66 12.60 -36.76
C ASP A 449 -5.72 13.79 -36.62
N ASP A 450 -4.45 13.54 -36.90
CA ASP A 450 -3.38 14.52 -37.02
C ASP A 450 -3.38 15.60 -35.90
N PRO A 451 -3.28 15.15 -34.62
CA PRO A 451 -3.24 16.09 -33.51
C PRO A 451 -1.97 16.94 -33.56
N GLN A 452 -2.13 18.25 -33.45
CA GLN A 452 -1.00 19.21 -33.54
C GLN A 452 -0.33 19.46 -32.17
N ASP A 453 -0.71 18.74 -31.12
CA ASP A 453 -0.12 18.90 -29.79
C ASP A 453 1.15 18.04 -29.65
N GLU A 454 2.32 18.71 -29.63
CA GLU A 454 3.62 18.06 -29.48
C GLU A 454 3.75 17.21 -28.20
N ARG A 455 3.02 17.56 -27.13
CA ARG A 455 3.01 16.81 -25.87
C ARG A 455 2.42 15.41 -26.03
N MET A 456 1.51 15.25 -26.99
CA MET A 456 0.86 13.97 -27.30
C MET A 456 1.50 13.22 -28.46
N ALA A 457 2.55 13.79 -29.08
CA ALA A 457 3.22 13.19 -30.24
C ALA A 457 3.72 11.76 -29.99
N LYS A 458 4.18 11.48 -28.77
CA LYS A 458 4.64 10.12 -28.36
C LYS A 458 3.50 9.08 -28.37
N GLN A 459 2.24 9.49 -28.27
CA GLN A 459 1.05 8.62 -28.23
C GLN A 459 0.34 8.51 -29.59
N VAL A 460 0.79 9.29 -30.60
CA VAL A 460 0.24 9.26 -31.95
C VAL A 460 0.75 8.03 -32.70
N VAL A 461 -0.15 7.27 -33.30
CA VAL A 461 0.14 6.09 -34.13
C VAL A 461 -0.57 6.23 -35.46
N ASP A 462 0.17 6.09 -36.54
CA ASP A 462 -0.34 6.21 -37.93
C ASP A 462 -1.14 7.51 -38.17
N GLY A 463 -0.71 8.63 -37.55
CA GLY A 463 -1.36 9.93 -37.64
C GLY A 463 -2.65 10.05 -36.79
N GLN A 464 -2.94 9.08 -35.96
CA GLN A 464 -4.12 9.06 -35.08
C GLN A 464 -3.74 9.09 -33.60
N LEU A 465 -4.47 9.86 -32.80
CA LEU A 465 -4.41 9.88 -31.35
C LEU A 465 -5.67 9.26 -30.77
N PHE A 466 -5.51 8.29 -29.89
CA PHE A 466 -6.61 7.73 -29.11
C PHE A 466 -6.73 8.43 -27.76
N VAL A 467 -7.82 9.13 -27.54
CA VAL A 467 -8.14 9.78 -26.25
C VAL A 467 -9.07 8.87 -25.47
N THR A 468 -8.57 8.23 -24.44
CA THR A 468 -9.35 7.32 -23.59
C THR A 468 -10.45 8.07 -22.84
N LEU A 469 -11.70 7.65 -23.02
CA LEU A 469 -12.87 8.14 -22.30
C LEU A 469 -13.26 7.20 -21.15
N VAL A 470 -13.21 5.91 -21.39
CA VAL A 470 -13.42 4.84 -20.41
C VAL A 470 -12.23 3.91 -20.48
N ALA A 471 -11.45 3.83 -19.41
CA ALA A 471 -10.29 2.94 -19.34
C ALA A 471 -10.71 1.47 -19.20
N GLU A 472 -9.81 0.56 -19.54
CA GLU A 472 -9.98 -0.86 -19.20
C GLU A 472 -10.07 -1.06 -17.68
N ASN A 473 -10.65 -2.16 -17.25
CA ASN A 473 -10.91 -2.46 -15.83
C ASN A 473 -11.81 -1.42 -15.13
N THR A 474 -12.62 -0.65 -15.89
CA THR A 474 -13.67 0.20 -15.32
C THR A 474 -14.87 -0.65 -14.95
N VAL A 475 -15.23 -0.66 -13.68
CA VAL A 475 -16.41 -1.39 -13.16
C VAL A 475 -17.68 -0.83 -13.78
N VAL A 476 -18.60 -1.69 -14.20
CA VAL A 476 -19.90 -1.30 -14.75
C VAL A 476 -21.03 -1.59 -13.74
N PRO A 477 -22.11 -0.78 -13.71
CA PRO A 477 -22.39 0.33 -14.62
C PRO A 477 -21.45 1.53 -14.42
N ALA A 478 -21.13 2.22 -15.51
CA ALA A 478 -20.21 3.35 -15.48
C ALA A 478 -20.73 4.52 -16.30
N ARG A 479 -20.39 5.75 -15.86
CA ARG A 479 -20.68 6.99 -16.57
C ARG A 479 -19.43 7.86 -16.58
N ARG A 480 -19.04 8.33 -17.78
CA ARG A 480 -17.92 9.26 -17.96
C ARG A 480 -18.37 10.43 -18.79
N VAL A 481 -17.88 11.63 -18.45
CA VAL A 481 -18.15 12.86 -19.19
C VAL A 481 -16.82 13.55 -19.47
N VAL A 482 -16.55 13.81 -20.74
CA VAL A 482 -15.37 14.54 -21.19
C VAL A 482 -15.79 15.72 -22.05
N ARG A 483 -15.12 16.86 -21.92
CA ARG A 483 -15.35 18.03 -22.75
C ARG A 483 -14.30 18.10 -23.85
N VAL A 484 -14.77 18.13 -25.09
CA VAL A 484 -13.94 18.27 -26.30
C VAL A 484 -14.07 19.70 -26.84
N PRO A 485 -12.97 20.41 -27.08
CA PRO A 485 -13.06 21.74 -27.68
C PRO A 485 -13.57 21.66 -29.12
N VAL A 486 -14.33 22.66 -29.53
CA VAL A 486 -14.89 22.80 -30.89
C VAL A 486 -13.94 23.63 -31.76
N ALA A 487 -13.76 23.24 -33.01
CA ALA A 487 -13.03 24.05 -33.97
C ALA A 487 -13.80 25.35 -34.27
N ARG A 488 -13.12 26.50 -34.17
CA ARG A 488 -13.73 27.81 -34.40
C ARG A 488 -14.33 27.94 -35.79
N GLY A 489 -15.58 28.37 -35.83
CA GLY A 489 -16.28 28.65 -37.08
C GLY A 489 -16.86 27.42 -37.79
N ALA A 490 -16.82 26.24 -37.17
CA ALA A 490 -17.50 25.05 -37.65
C ALA A 490 -18.99 25.10 -37.28
N GLU A 491 -19.85 24.50 -38.11
CA GLU A 491 -21.30 24.35 -37.84
C GLU A 491 -21.66 22.93 -37.41
N ALA A 492 -20.69 22.01 -37.41
CA ALA A 492 -20.83 20.66 -36.93
C ALA A 492 -19.46 20.05 -36.64
N SER A 493 -19.39 19.16 -35.67
CA SER A 493 -18.19 18.35 -35.36
C SER A 493 -18.49 16.89 -35.63
N LEU A 494 -17.52 16.15 -36.19
CA LEU A 494 -17.58 14.71 -36.37
C LEU A 494 -16.70 14.05 -35.32
N LEU A 495 -17.34 13.32 -34.39
CA LEU A 495 -16.65 12.58 -33.33
C LEU A 495 -16.62 11.09 -33.69
N ARG A 496 -15.43 10.51 -33.70
CA ARG A 496 -15.21 9.08 -33.99
C ARG A 496 -14.83 8.35 -32.72
N PHE A 497 -15.56 7.30 -32.43
CA PHE A 497 -15.37 6.47 -31.25
C PHE A 497 -14.91 5.07 -31.64
N ALA A 498 -13.94 4.55 -30.91
CA ALA A 498 -13.40 3.22 -31.11
C ALA A 498 -13.15 2.52 -29.76
N GLU A 499 -13.09 1.20 -29.80
CA GLU A 499 -12.33 0.43 -28.82
C GLU A 499 -10.86 0.51 -29.16
N GLY A 500 -10.01 0.44 -28.15
CA GLY A 500 -8.58 0.42 -28.33
C GLY A 500 -7.92 -0.77 -27.65
N THR A 501 -6.67 -1.02 -28.03
CA THR A 501 -5.80 -1.98 -27.36
C THR A 501 -4.58 -1.23 -26.81
N PRO A 502 -4.35 -1.30 -25.48
CA PRO A 502 -3.13 -0.78 -24.88
C PRO A 502 -1.90 -1.50 -25.46
N LYS A 503 -0.90 -0.74 -25.83
CA LYS A 503 0.38 -1.23 -26.36
C LYS A 503 1.53 -0.42 -25.81
N VAL A 504 2.73 -0.97 -25.91
CA VAL A 504 3.99 -0.29 -25.56
C VAL A 504 4.87 -0.24 -26.80
N ARG A 505 5.36 0.96 -27.10
CA ARG A 505 6.37 1.19 -28.13
C ARG A 505 7.74 1.24 -27.47
N VAL A 506 8.71 0.60 -28.11
CA VAL A 506 10.10 0.61 -27.67
C VAL A 506 10.91 1.42 -28.69
N ASP A 507 11.44 2.53 -28.24
CA ASP A 507 12.30 3.40 -29.04
C ASP A 507 13.72 3.36 -28.45
N TYR A 508 14.74 3.42 -29.31
CA TYR A 508 16.14 3.50 -28.89
C TYR A 508 16.66 4.91 -29.16
N VAL A 509 16.90 5.67 -28.11
CA VAL A 509 17.34 7.06 -28.17
C VAL A 509 18.84 7.12 -27.86
N LYS A 510 19.61 7.78 -28.70
CA LYS A 510 21.02 8.12 -28.43
C LYS A 510 21.05 9.45 -27.67
N GLU A 511 21.68 9.48 -26.51
CA GLU A 511 21.97 10.74 -25.82
C GLU A 511 23.03 11.54 -26.64
N GLU A 512 22.78 12.84 -26.78
CA GLU A 512 23.80 13.74 -27.31
C GLU A 512 24.84 13.98 -26.20
N PRO A 513 26.15 13.79 -26.48
CA PRO A 513 27.18 14.01 -25.48
C PRO A 513 27.16 15.46 -24.98
N LEU A 514 27.14 15.65 -23.69
CA LEU A 514 27.34 16.94 -23.04
C LEU A 514 28.83 17.28 -23.09
N ASP A 515 29.18 18.23 -23.99
CA ASP A 515 30.51 18.81 -24.18
C ASP A 515 31.63 17.91 -24.80
N ASP A 516 32.53 18.55 -25.48
CA ASP A 516 33.69 18.15 -26.28
C ASP A 516 34.63 17.02 -25.76
N GLU A 517 34.14 16.08 -25.00
CA GLU A 517 34.87 14.87 -24.58
C GLU A 517 34.63 13.73 -25.59
N GLU A 518 35.74 13.13 -26.03
CA GLU A 518 35.92 12.12 -27.06
C GLU A 518 34.70 11.18 -27.25
N GLU A 519 34.31 11.00 -28.54
CA GLU A 519 33.25 10.09 -29.02
C GLU A 519 33.40 8.64 -28.48
N GLU A 520 33.12 8.41 -27.21
CA GLU A 520 32.70 7.06 -26.80
C GLU A 520 31.29 6.86 -27.34
N GLU A 521 31.11 5.87 -28.22
CA GLU A 521 29.79 5.45 -28.70
C GLU A 521 28.93 5.06 -27.50
N LEU A 522 28.11 5.99 -26.98
CA LEU A 522 27.13 5.74 -25.97
C LEU A 522 26.11 4.74 -26.53
N GLU A 523 25.88 3.63 -25.80
CA GLU A 523 24.86 2.67 -26.16
C GLU A 523 23.49 3.36 -26.12
N PRO A 524 22.60 3.12 -27.11
CA PRO A 524 21.28 3.74 -27.13
C PRO A 524 20.45 3.31 -25.93
N ILE A 525 19.81 4.27 -25.29
CA ILE A 525 18.89 4.02 -24.16
C ILE A 525 17.54 3.55 -24.70
N GLU A 526 17.04 2.46 -24.15
CA GLU A 526 15.71 1.94 -24.46
C GLU A 526 14.63 2.78 -23.74
N VAL A 527 13.78 3.47 -24.52
CA VAL A 527 12.64 4.26 -24.03
C VAL A 527 11.34 3.53 -24.35
N ARG A 528 10.55 3.20 -23.32
CA ARG A 528 9.25 2.55 -23.45
C ARG A 528 8.13 3.57 -23.25
N THR A 529 7.23 3.66 -24.24
CA THR A 529 6.09 4.59 -24.20
C THR A 529 4.78 3.80 -24.33
N ALA A 530 3.91 3.94 -23.33
CA ALA A 530 2.56 3.38 -23.38
C ALA A 530 1.66 4.24 -24.28
N TYR A 531 0.86 3.59 -25.12
CA TYR A 531 -0.16 4.21 -25.95
C TYR A 531 -1.34 3.26 -26.16
N VAL A 532 -2.45 3.78 -26.66
CA VAL A 532 -3.61 2.96 -27.05
C VAL A 532 -3.77 3.00 -28.57
N CYS A 533 -3.75 1.82 -29.18
CA CYS A 533 -4.00 1.70 -30.61
C CYS A 533 -5.50 1.58 -30.84
N PRO A 534 -6.14 2.45 -31.68
CA PRO A 534 -7.54 2.27 -32.04
C PRO A 534 -7.71 0.98 -32.85
N ASP A 535 -8.68 0.14 -32.45
CA ASP A 535 -8.97 -1.12 -33.13
C ASP A 535 -10.33 -1.09 -33.84
N ALA A 536 -11.38 -1.48 -33.11
CA ALA A 536 -12.72 -1.58 -33.65
C ALA A 536 -13.45 -0.24 -33.58
N ARG A 537 -13.84 0.30 -34.72
CA ARG A 537 -14.72 1.47 -34.78
C ARG A 537 -16.07 1.14 -34.16
N LEU A 538 -16.45 1.86 -33.13
CA LEU A 538 -17.73 1.72 -32.42
C LEU A 538 -18.82 2.59 -33.06
N ALA A 539 -18.54 3.87 -33.25
CA ALA A 539 -19.53 4.84 -33.74
C ALA A 539 -18.89 6.07 -34.38
N GLU A 540 -19.67 6.75 -35.22
CA GLU A 540 -19.44 8.14 -35.62
C GLU A 540 -20.66 8.98 -35.26
N LEU A 541 -20.42 10.09 -34.61
CA LEU A 541 -21.44 11.03 -34.18
C LEU A 541 -21.21 12.38 -34.83
N ARG A 542 -22.15 12.81 -35.66
CA ARG A 542 -22.15 14.18 -36.17
C ARG A 542 -22.95 15.05 -35.21
N VAL A 543 -22.26 15.95 -34.55
CA VAL A 543 -22.84 16.87 -33.56
C VAL A 543 -23.05 18.25 -34.24
N PRO A 544 -24.28 18.64 -34.54
CA PRO A 544 -24.56 19.97 -35.04
C PRO A 544 -24.40 21.02 -33.92
N HIS A 545 -23.82 22.18 -34.24
CA HIS A 545 -23.65 23.28 -33.30
C HIS A 545 -23.52 24.61 -34.05
N ASP A 546 -23.69 25.69 -33.32
CA ASP A 546 -23.47 27.02 -33.86
C ASP A 546 -21.98 27.36 -33.95
N ALA A 547 -21.61 28.29 -34.81
CA ALA A 547 -20.24 28.77 -34.98
C ALA A 547 -19.64 29.42 -33.70
N SER A 548 -20.49 29.75 -32.71
CA SER A 548 -20.09 30.29 -31.39
C SER A 548 -19.84 29.24 -30.34
N ALA A 549 -20.16 27.95 -30.59
CA ALA A 549 -19.95 26.88 -29.65
C ALA A 549 -18.48 26.73 -29.28
N GLN A 550 -18.19 26.46 -28.01
CA GLN A 550 -16.83 26.36 -27.50
C GLN A 550 -16.44 24.91 -27.19
N THR A 551 -17.39 24.13 -26.68
CA THR A 551 -17.13 22.76 -26.24
C THR A 551 -18.28 21.82 -26.62
N ILE A 552 -17.96 20.53 -26.74
CA ILE A 552 -18.93 19.45 -26.78
C ILE A 552 -18.67 18.55 -25.56
N ALA A 553 -19.67 18.43 -24.70
CA ALA A 553 -19.65 17.46 -23.60
C ALA A 553 -20.06 16.09 -24.14
N VAL A 554 -19.13 15.18 -24.18
CA VAL A 554 -19.33 13.77 -24.55
C VAL A 554 -19.54 12.96 -23.29
N GLN A 555 -20.70 12.31 -23.19
CA GLN A 555 -21.03 11.40 -22.11
C GLN A 555 -21.06 9.96 -22.63
N VAL A 556 -20.30 9.09 -22.00
CA VAL A 556 -20.33 7.64 -22.25
C VAL A 556 -20.96 6.96 -21.04
N ILE A 557 -22.03 6.21 -21.27
CA ILE A 557 -22.74 5.43 -20.26
C ILE A 557 -22.61 3.96 -20.63
N ILE A 558 -22.19 3.12 -19.70
CA ILE A 558 -22.19 1.67 -19.84
C ILE A 558 -23.13 1.14 -18.77
N ASP A 559 -24.16 0.42 -19.17
CA ASP A 559 -25.13 -0.17 -18.23
C ASP A 559 -24.62 -1.52 -17.64
N ASP A 560 -25.40 -2.11 -16.75
CA ASP A 560 -25.11 -3.37 -16.08
C ASP A 560 -25.09 -4.59 -17.03
N HIS A 561 -25.61 -4.43 -18.26
CA HIS A 561 -25.59 -5.44 -19.32
C HIS A 561 -24.49 -5.21 -20.36
N GLY A 562 -23.60 -4.22 -20.12
CA GLY A 562 -22.52 -3.87 -21.05
C GLY A 562 -22.95 -3.06 -22.27
N ARG A 563 -24.20 -2.57 -22.35
CA ARG A 563 -24.65 -1.73 -23.44
C ARG A 563 -24.04 -0.33 -23.31
N VAL A 564 -23.46 0.17 -24.39
CA VAL A 564 -22.78 1.47 -24.41
C VAL A 564 -23.69 2.52 -25.06
N THR A 565 -23.97 3.59 -24.35
CA THR A 565 -24.67 4.78 -24.88
C THR A 565 -23.73 5.97 -24.86
N ILE A 566 -23.58 6.63 -26.01
CA ILE A 566 -22.75 7.83 -26.18
C ILE A 566 -23.68 8.99 -26.51
N GLU A 567 -23.65 10.02 -25.69
CA GLU A 567 -24.41 11.27 -25.88
C GLU A 567 -23.45 12.43 -26.04
N ALA A 568 -23.82 13.37 -26.91
CA ALA A 568 -23.07 14.61 -27.10
C ALA A 568 -24.01 15.81 -26.86
N ARG A 569 -23.54 16.78 -26.07
CA ARG A 569 -24.23 18.04 -25.76
C ARG A 569 -23.29 19.19 -26.08
N VAL A 570 -23.86 20.28 -26.65
CA VAL A 570 -23.09 21.46 -27.01
C VAL A 570 -23.04 22.39 -25.79
N ASP A 571 -21.84 22.84 -25.44
CA ASP A 571 -21.56 23.64 -24.25
C ASP A 571 -22.19 23.03 -22.98
N ASP A 572 -22.87 23.80 -22.15
CA ASP A 572 -23.56 23.32 -20.94
C ASP A 572 -25.08 23.10 -21.18
N SER A 573 -25.50 22.85 -22.43
CA SER A 573 -26.91 22.59 -22.76
C SER A 573 -27.41 21.30 -22.09
N ALA A 574 -28.63 21.33 -21.59
CA ALA A 574 -29.31 20.13 -21.11
C ALA A 574 -29.82 19.23 -22.25
N GLU A 575 -29.92 19.76 -23.47
CA GLU A 575 -30.43 19.05 -24.65
C GLU A 575 -29.34 18.21 -25.31
N VAL A 576 -29.68 16.97 -25.62
CA VAL A 576 -28.78 16.04 -26.33
C VAL A 576 -28.79 16.40 -27.81
N ALA A 577 -27.67 16.89 -28.33
CA ALA A 577 -27.50 17.27 -29.74
C ALA A 577 -27.31 16.05 -30.65
N ALA A 578 -26.72 14.98 -30.16
CA ALA A 578 -26.55 13.72 -30.90
C ALA A 578 -26.36 12.55 -29.92
N GLN A 579 -26.87 11.35 -30.30
CA GLN A 579 -26.78 10.15 -29.48
C GLN A 579 -26.64 8.90 -30.34
N VAL A 580 -25.93 7.92 -29.81
CA VAL A 580 -25.88 6.56 -30.35
C VAL A 580 -25.90 5.54 -29.21
N THR A 581 -26.62 4.44 -29.38
CA THR A 581 -26.63 3.30 -28.46
C THR A 581 -26.14 2.08 -29.21
N LEU A 582 -25.13 1.42 -28.66
CA LEU A 582 -24.53 0.21 -29.17
C LEU A 582 -25.05 -0.96 -28.33
N GLY A 583 -25.53 -2.01 -29.00
CA GLY A 583 -25.98 -3.23 -28.33
C GLY A 583 -24.80 -3.96 -27.67
N ALA A 584 -25.12 -4.73 -26.61
CA ALA A 584 -24.15 -5.66 -26.03
C ALA A 584 -23.79 -6.78 -26.99
#